data_f4e42110ea20916b4b23ae6b92bb476c
#
_entry.id   f4e42110ea20916b4b23ae6b92bb476c
#
_cell.length_a   1.000
_cell.length_b   1.000
_cell.length_c   1.000
_cell.angle_alpha   90.00
_cell.angle_beta   90.00
_cell.angle_gamma   90.00
#
_symmetry.space_group_name_H-M   'P 1'
#
loop_
_entity.id
_entity.type
_entity.pdbx_description
1 polymer ?
#
loop_
_entity_poly.entity_id
_entity_poly.type
_entity_poly.pdbx_seq_one_letter_code
_entity_poly.pdbx_strand_id
1 'polypeptide(L)'
;IIFATDQSIQPVELAREVESRGLDSLFLPEHTHIPLDTTSPFFPNGEVPPMYLRTYDPFVALGACAAVTDRIKLGTGICLVSQRHPITLAKEVATIDQLSDGRFIFGVGAGWNKPEVENHGTEFSERWRVLRERILAMKTIWTEEEPEFHGEFINFEKMWSFPKPIQKGGPPIWIGSNSKYVGERVAEYGDGWLPIGGRPGDGTVESVKAACTKRGRSYQDLDLALFLAPLNERELEEQLAFGYNHVVFGLPSDSREVVLPVLDKIMALKEKVLR
;
A
#
# COMPACT_ATOMS: atom_id res chain seq x y z
N ILE A 1 -8.84 3.67 -3.74
CA ILE A 1 -8.33 4.08 -2.42
C ILE A 1 -9.13 5.26 -1.87
N ILE A 2 -9.30 5.31 -0.56
CA ILE A 2 -9.89 6.42 0.18
C ILE A 2 -9.07 6.70 1.44
N PHE A 3 -8.93 7.97 1.82
CA PHE A 3 -8.60 8.37 3.18
C PHE A 3 -9.86 8.22 4.04
N ALA A 4 -10.07 7.03 4.57
CA ALA A 4 -11.21 6.76 5.44
C ALA A 4 -11.02 7.44 6.80
N THR A 5 -12.01 8.22 7.20
CA THR A 5 -11.98 9.06 8.41
C THR A 5 -13.28 8.93 9.19
N ASP A 6 -13.32 9.47 10.39
CA ASP A 6 -14.53 9.61 11.19
C ASP A 6 -15.59 10.57 10.58
N GLN A 7 -15.23 11.27 9.49
CA GLN A 7 -16.10 12.21 8.77
C GLN A 7 -16.45 11.73 7.35
N SER A 8 -15.96 10.57 6.92
CA SER A 8 -16.25 10.00 5.61
C SER A 8 -17.18 8.79 5.69
N ILE A 9 -17.59 8.27 4.52
CA ILE A 9 -18.23 6.95 4.45
C ILE A 9 -17.41 5.93 5.23
N GLN A 10 -18.07 5.10 6.04
CA GLN A 10 -17.38 4.14 6.88
C GLN A 10 -16.73 3.02 6.05
N PRO A 11 -15.51 2.54 6.40
CA PRO A 11 -14.77 1.54 5.62
C PRO A 11 -15.57 0.27 5.34
N VAL A 12 -16.32 -0.23 6.31
CA VAL A 12 -17.16 -1.43 6.20
C VAL A 12 -18.29 -1.26 5.19
N GLU A 13 -18.93 -0.11 5.19
CA GLU A 13 -19.97 0.22 4.21
C GLU A 13 -19.37 0.35 2.81
N LEU A 14 -18.27 1.10 2.69
CA LEU A 14 -17.58 1.28 1.42
C LEU A 14 -17.10 -0.06 0.84
N ALA A 15 -16.57 -0.96 1.65
CA ALA A 15 -16.11 -2.28 1.20
C ALA A 15 -17.25 -3.08 0.56
N ARG A 16 -18.44 -3.06 1.15
CA ARG A 16 -19.65 -3.67 0.56
C ARG A 16 -20.06 -3.02 -0.77
N GLU A 17 -20.02 -1.69 -0.83
CA GLU A 17 -20.37 -0.94 -2.04
C GLU A 17 -19.36 -1.18 -3.19
N VAL A 18 -18.08 -1.31 -2.86
CA VAL A 18 -17.01 -1.68 -3.81
C VAL A 18 -17.24 -3.08 -4.34
N GLU A 19 -17.48 -4.05 -3.45
CA GLU A 19 -17.70 -5.45 -3.83
C GLU A 19 -19.00 -5.67 -4.61
N SER A 20 -20.08 -5.03 -4.22
CA SER A 20 -21.39 -5.16 -4.89
C SER A 20 -21.37 -4.64 -6.33
N ARG A 21 -20.53 -3.64 -6.61
CA ARG A 21 -20.32 -3.09 -7.96
C ARG A 21 -19.38 -3.91 -8.83
N GLY A 22 -18.72 -4.94 -8.28
CA GLY A 22 -17.76 -5.75 -9.03
C GLY A 22 -16.42 -5.04 -9.25
N LEU A 23 -16.04 -4.11 -8.38
CA LEU A 23 -14.67 -3.61 -8.28
C LEU A 23 -13.80 -4.65 -7.59
N ASP A 24 -12.49 -4.61 -7.86
CA ASP A 24 -11.60 -5.72 -7.51
C ASP A 24 -10.86 -5.53 -6.18
N SER A 25 -10.76 -4.29 -5.68
CA SER A 25 -9.96 -3.99 -4.49
C SER A 25 -10.34 -2.71 -3.77
N LEU A 26 -10.01 -2.65 -2.47
CA LEU A 26 -10.09 -1.45 -1.64
C LEU A 26 -8.74 -1.24 -0.92
N PHE A 27 -8.19 -0.03 -1.02
CA PHE A 27 -6.94 0.36 -0.34
C PHE A 27 -7.19 1.48 0.66
N LEU A 28 -6.53 1.41 1.81
CA LEU A 28 -6.52 2.45 2.83
C LEU A 28 -5.08 2.94 3.08
N PRO A 29 -4.84 4.27 3.13
CA PRO A 29 -3.54 4.84 3.46
C PRO A 29 -3.31 4.86 4.97
N GLU A 30 -2.10 5.23 5.37
CA GLU A 30 -1.72 5.37 6.76
C GLU A 30 -1.12 6.74 7.07
N HIS A 31 -1.62 7.36 8.14
CA HIS A 31 -0.95 8.36 8.97
C HIS A 31 -1.41 8.17 10.40
N THR A 32 -0.48 7.91 11.33
CA THR A 32 -0.84 7.74 12.75
C THR A 32 -1.15 9.08 13.41
N HIS A 33 -0.48 10.12 12.96
CA HIS A 33 -0.63 11.51 13.40
C HIS A 33 0.07 12.45 12.41
N ILE A 34 -0.29 13.70 12.45
CA ILE A 34 0.43 14.76 11.70
C ILE A 34 0.95 15.77 12.72
N PRO A 35 2.27 15.92 12.88
CA PRO A 35 2.86 16.95 13.72
C PRO A 35 2.42 18.36 13.31
N LEU A 36 2.23 19.25 14.27
CA LEU A 36 1.67 20.59 14.03
C LEU A 36 2.50 21.48 13.10
N ASP A 37 3.81 21.25 13.08
CA ASP A 37 4.78 21.97 12.25
C ASP A 37 5.02 21.33 10.88
N THR A 38 4.20 20.35 10.51
CA THR A 38 4.34 19.66 9.24
C THR A 38 4.07 20.60 8.07
N THR A 39 5.04 20.67 7.15
CA THR A 39 4.88 21.28 5.84
C THR A 39 4.96 20.20 4.76
N SER A 40 3.95 20.13 3.91
CA SER A 40 3.94 19.15 2.83
C SER A 40 4.60 19.68 1.56
N PRO A 41 5.56 18.97 0.97
CA PRO A 41 6.11 19.32 -0.34
C PRO A 41 5.16 19.03 -1.50
N PHE A 42 4.02 18.40 -1.24
CA PHE A 42 3.10 17.89 -2.26
C PHE A 42 1.82 18.72 -2.44
N PHE A 43 1.55 19.63 -1.52
CA PHE A 43 0.33 20.43 -1.54
C PHE A 43 0.64 21.93 -1.65
N PRO A 44 -0.25 22.70 -2.32
CA PRO A 44 -0.12 24.15 -2.39
C PRO A 44 0.01 24.76 -0.99
N ASN A 45 0.86 25.75 -0.86
CA ASN A 45 1.15 26.46 0.39
C ASN A 45 1.74 25.59 1.53
N GLY A 46 2.09 24.32 1.26
CA GLY A 46 2.60 23.38 2.26
C GLY A 46 1.57 22.86 3.25
N GLU A 47 0.29 23.18 3.07
CA GLU A 47 -0.77 22.71 3.95
C GLU A 47 -1.09 21.23 3.76
N VAL A 48 -1.26 20.51 4.88
CA VAL A 48 -1.68 19.11 4.86
C VAL A 48 -3.20 19.03 4.84
N PRO A 49 -3.83 18.35 3.87
CA PRO A 49 -5.29 18.26 3.82
C PRO A 49 -5.88 17.60 5.08
N PRO A 50 -7.07 18.06 5.54
CA PRO A 50 -7.67 17.61 6.81
C PRO A 50 -7.85 16.09 6.94
N MET A 51 -8.07 15.36 5.86
CA MET A 51 -8.23 13.91 5.90
C MET A 51 -6.97 13.18 6.36
N TYR A 52 -5.78 13.74 6.19
CA TYR A 52 -4.53 13.15 6.68
C TYR A 52 -4.45 13.11 8.22
N LEU A 53 -5.08 14.08 8.88
CA LEU A 53 -5.11 14.21 10.34
C LEU A 53 -6.07 13.21 11.01
N ARG A 54 -6.94 12.57 10.23
CA ARG A 54 -8.12 11.83 10.72
C ARG A 54 -8.22 10.40 10.19
N THR A 55 -7.18 9.91 9.49
CA THR A 55 -7.20 8.53 8.93
C THR A 55 -7.37 7.50 10.03
N TYR A 56 -8.22 6.51 9.79
CA TYR A 56 -8.26 5.32 10.62
C TYR A 56 -6.96 4.51 10.49
N ASP A 57 -6.62 3.75 11.54
CA ASP A 57 -5.59 2.72 11.42
C ASP A 57 -6.00 1.73 10.31
N PRO A 58 -5.14 1.51 9.30
CA PRO A 58 -5.52 0.69 8.15
C PRO A 58 -5.75 -0.78 8.51
N PHE A 59 -5.01 -1.35 9.48
CA PHE A 59 -5.15 -2.77 9.83
C PHE A 59 -6.44 -3.04 10.58
N VAL A 60 -6.83 -2.15 11.49
CA VAL A 60 -8.12 -2.25 12.19
C VAL A 60 -9.28 -2.10 11.21
N ALA A 61 -9.23 -1.09 10.33
CA ALA A 61 -10.28 -0.83 9.36
C ALA A 61 -10.38 -1.93 8.29
N LEU A 62 -9.26 -2.40 7.73
CA LEU A 62 -9.23 -3.49 6.75
C LEU A 62 -9.64 -4.84 7.36
N GLY A 63 -9.32 -5.09 8.64
CA GLY A 63 -9.82 -6.26 9.37
C GLY A 63 -11.34 -6.28 9.45
N ALA A 64 -11.96 -5.13 9.72
CA ALA A 64 -13.42 -4.99 9.70
C ALA A 64 -13.99 -5.17 8.27
N CYS A 65 -13.32 -4.66 7.24
CA CYS A 65 -13.70 -4.87 5.84
C CYS A 65 -13.61 -6.35 5.43
N ALA A 66 -12.58 -7.06 5.88
CA ALA A 66 -12.41 -8.49 5.60
C ALA A 66 -13.58 -9.34 6.09
N ALA A 67 -14.15 -8.97 7.25
CA ALA A 67 -15.29 -9.69 7.85
C ALA A 67 -16.62 -9.53 7.11
N VAL A 68 -16.72 -8.59 6.15
CA VAL A 68 -17.97 -8.26 5.45
C VAL A 68 -17.88 -8.37 3.93
N THR A 69 -16.76 -8.88 3.43
CA THR A 69 -16.48 -9.06 1.99
C THR A 69 -15.90 -10.45 1.73
N ASP A 70 -16.17 -11.00 0.55
CA ASP A 70 -15.76 -12.35 0.18
C ASP A 70 -14.78 -12.40 -1.00
N ARG A 71 -14.73 -11.36 -1.84
CA ARG A 71 -14.01 -11.38 -3.11
C ARG A 71 -12.98 -10.29 -3.29
N ILE A 72 -13.27 -9.05 -2.87
CA ILE A 72 -12.37 -7.92 -3.11
C ILE A 72 -11.06 -8.11 -2.35
N LYS A 73 -9.98 -7.74 -3.00
CA LYS A 73 -8.68 -7.60 -2.35
C LYS A 73 -8.67 -6.39 -1.44
N LEU A 74 -8.01 -6.51 -0.32
CA LEU A 74 -7.88 -5.47 0.68
C LEU A 74 -6.40 -5.08 0.79
N GLY A 75 -6.08 -3.80 0.75
CA GLY A 75 -4.68 -3.42 0.75
C GLY A 75 -4.38 -2.14 1.50
N THR A 76 -3.13 -2.03 1.94
CA THR A 76 -2.60 -0.75 2.41
C THR A 76 -2.07 0.07 1.23
N GLY A 77 -2.44 1.33 1.15
CA GLY A 77 -1.99 2.22 0.08
C GLY A 77 -1.53 3.57 0.62
N ILE A 78 -0.46 3.56 1.38
CA ILE A 78 0.52 2.54 1.79
C ILE A 78 0.64 2.43 3.31
N CYS A 79 1.13 1.30 3.82
CA CYS A 79 1.59 1.19 5.20
C CYS A 79 2.97 1.86 5.35
N LEU A 80 3.14 2.64 6.41
CA LEU A 80 4.39 3.32 6.76
C LEU A 80 5.30 2.40 7.58
N VAL A 81 5.91 1.40 6.93
CA VAL A 81 6.69 0.33 7.59
C VAL A 81 7.82 0.87 8.46
N SER A 82 8.42 2.02 8.09
CA SER A 82 9.46 2.68 8.89
C SER A 82 8.98 3.19 10.27
N GLN A 83 7.67 3.21 10.50
CA GLN A 83 7.04 3.71 11.73
C GLN A 83 6.50 2.59 12.64
N ARG A 84 6.44 1.32 12.17
CA ARG A 84 5.84 0.20 12.89
C ARG A 84 6.88 -0.82 13.34
N HIS A 85 6.71 -1.38 14.55
CA HIS A 85 7.58 -2.45 15.03
C HIS A 85 7.39 -3.72 14.18
N PRO A 86 8.45 -4.33 13.61
CA PRO A 86 8.32 -5.38 12.60
C PRO A 86 7.66 -6.67 13.10
N ILE A 87 7.87 -7.08 14.35
CA ILE A 87 7.23 -8.27 14.93
C ILE A 87 5.72 -8.07 15.05
N THR A 88 5.29 -6.89 15.54
CA THR A 88 3.87 -6.55 15.65
C THR A 88 3.24 -6.46 14.26
N LEU A 89 3.90 -5.74 13.34
CA LEU A 89 3.42 -5.58 11.97
C LEU A 89 3.33 -6.92 11.23
N ALA A 90 4.31 -7.83 11.40
CA ALA A 90 4.25 -9.17 10.82
C ALA A 90 3.02 -9.95 11.33
N LYS A 91 2.65 -9.77 12.61
CA LYS A 91 1.46 -10.36 13.20
C LYS A 91 0.17 -9.76 12.64
N GLU A 92 0.09 -8.43 12.52
CA GLU A 92 -1.05 -7.72 11.95
C GLU A 92 -1.31 -8.15 10.51
N VAL A 93 -0.27 -8.17 9.68
CA VAL A 93 -0.34 -8.61 8.28
C VAL A 93 -0.78 -10.07 8.15
N ALA A 94 -0.18 -10.99 8.92
CA ALA A 94 -0.59 -12.39 8.92
C ALA A 94 -2.04 -12.57 9.38
N THR A 95 -2.49 -11.77 10.35
CA THR A 95 -3.87 -11.84 10.86
C THR A 95 -4.88 -11.39 9.81
N ILE A 96 -4.64 -10.26 9.12
CA ILE A 96 -5.53 -9.80 8.04
C ILE A 96 -5.54 -10.80 6.88
N ASP A 97 -4.39 -11.34 6.53
CA ASP A 97 -4.29 -12.34 5.46
C ASP A 97 -5.14 -13.57 5.77
N GLN A 98 -5.09 -14.06 7.02
CA GLN A 98 -5.95 -15.15 7.51
C GLN A 98 -7.45 -14.77 7.50
N LEU A 99 -7.81 -13.61 8.04
CA LEU A 99 -9.20 -13.14 8.13
C LEU A 99 -9.81 -12.85 6.75
N SER A 100 -9.01 -12.48 5.78
CA SER A 100 -9.44 -12.21 4.41
C SER A 100 -9.35 -13.42 3.49
N ASP A 101 -8.95 -14.59 3.96
CA ASP A 101 -8.69 -15.78 3.15
C ASP A 101 -7.72 -15.50 1.98
N GLY A 102 -6.56 -14.91 2.31
CA GLY A 102 -5.49 -14.64 1.33
C GLY A 102 -5.78 -13.51 0.34
N ARG A 103 -6.69 -12.58 0.66
CA ARG A 103 -7.02 -11.43 -0.19
C ARG A 103 -6.22 -10.16 0.13
N PHE A 104 -5.29 -10.21 1.08
CA PHE A 104 -4.54 -9.03 1.49
C PHE A 104 -3.39 -8.70 0.53
N ILE A 105 -3.20 -7.41 0.25
CA ILE A 105 -2.08 -6.83 -0.50
C ILE A 105 -1.35 -5.85 0.43
N PHE A 106 -0.06 -6.08 0.63
CA PHE A 106 0.74 -5.26 1.51
C PHE A 106 1.47 -4.14 0.75
N GLY A 107 0.78 -3.03 0.49
CA GLY A 107 1.39 -1.82 -0.08
C GLY A 107 2.20 -1.09 0.97
N VAL A 108 3.48 -0.81 0.68
CA VAL A 108 4.44 -0.30 1.67
C VAL A 108 5.20 0.92 1.20
N GLY A 109 5.55 1.81 2.13
CA GLY A 109 6.41 2.96 1.89
C GLY A 109 7.12 3.43 3.14
N ALA A 110 8.09 4.32 2.96
CA ALA A 110 8.94 4.79 4.05
C ALA A 110 8.47 6.11 4.68
N GLY A 111 7.37 6.68 4.20
CA GLY A 111 6.88 7.98 4.68
C GLY A 111 7.59 9.18 4.05
N TRP A 112 6.83 10.25 3.89
CA TRP A 112 7.30 11.53 3.36
C TRP A 112 7.45 12.59 4.45
N ASN A 113 6.68 12.46 5.55
CA ASN A 113 6.62 13.42 6.63
C ASN A 113 7.75 13.16 7.63
N LYS A 114 8.79 13.97 7.55
CA LYS A 114 9.98 13.79 8.39
C LYS A 114 9.66 13.80 9.88
N PRO A 115 8.95 14.81 10.45
CA PRO A 115 8.63 14.81 11.87
C PRO A 115 7.81 13.59 12.32
N GLU A 116 6.86 13.11 11.50
CA GLU A 116 6.08 11.92 11.80
C GLU A 116 6.96 10.67 11.88
N VAL A 117 7.86 10.47 10.91
CA VAL A 117 8.80 9.34 10.89
C VAL A 117 9.71 9.36 12.12
N GLU A 118 10.24 10.54 12.48
CA GLU A 118 11.15 10.71 13.61
C GLU A 118 10.45 10.55 14.97
N ASN A 119 9.18 10.93 15.09
CA ASN A 119 8.37 10.66 16.28
C ASN A 119 8.20 9.16 16.57
N HIS A 120 8.29 8.31 15.53
CA HIS A 120 8.32 6.86 15.67
C HIS A 120 9.71 6.26 15.88
N GLY A 121 10.73 7.10 16.12
CA GLY A 121 12.09 6.69 16.45
C GLY A 121 12.94 6.25 15.25
N THR A 122 12.48 6.48 14.01
CA THR A 122 13.28 6.21 12.82
C THR A 122 13.91 7.51 12.31
N GLU A 123 15.25 7.55 12.22
CA GLU A 123 15.95 8.65 11.56
C GLU A 123 15.50 8.76 10.09
N PHE A 124 15.05 9.94 9.67
CA PHE A 124 14.43 10.12 8.35
C PHE A 124 15.33 9.74 7.17
N SER A 125 16.63 10.02 7.29
CA SER A 125 17.63 9.63 6.28
C SER A 125 17.74 8.12 6.10
N GLU A 126 17.52 7.34 7.18
CA GLU A 126 17.64 5.89 7.21
C GLU A 126 16.33 5.14 6.88
N ARG A 127 15.21 5.84 6.78
CA ARG A 127 13.86 5.23 6.69
C ARG A 127 13.71 4.14 5.62
N TRP A 128 14.41 4.24 4.50
CA TRP A 128 14.37 3.22 3.45
C TRP A 128 15.24 1.99 3.77
N ARG A 129 16.34 2.17 4.49
CA ARG A 129 17.17 1.06 4.98
C ARG A 129 16.44 0.30 6.09
N VAL A 130 15.83 1.05 7.00
CA VAL A 130 14.96 0.49 8.06
C VAL A 130 13.77 -0.25 7.47
N LEU A 131 13.06 0.33 6.48
CA LEU A 131 11.97 -0.35 5.78
C LEU A 131 12.43 -1.66 5.16
N ARG A 132 13.52 -1.64 4.38
CA ARG A 132 14.07 -2.83 3.75
C ARG A 132 14.33 -3.94 4.78
N GLU A 133 15.00 -3.62 5.86
CA GLU A 133 15.37 -4.59 6.88
C GLU A 133 14.15 -5.13 7.63
N ARG A 134 13.15 -4.27 7.93
CA ARG A 134 11.87 -4.70 8.51
C ARG A 134 11.12 -5.66 7.59
N ILE A 135 11.07 -5.40 6.28
CA ILE A 135 10.43 -6.30 5.33
C ILE A 135 11.16 -7.66 5.28
N LEU A 136 12.48 -7.68 5.26
CA LEU A 136 13.24 -8.93 5.27
C LEU A 136 13.00 -9.73 6.56
N ALA A 137 13.03 -9.06 7.71
CA ALA A 137 12.70 -9.67 9.00
C ALA A 137 11.27 -10.23 9.04
N MET A 138 10.29 -9.50 8.49
CA MET A 138 8.90 -9.97 8.40
C MET A 138 8.77 -11.20 7.47
N LYS A 139 9.46 -11.21 6.33
CA LYS A 139 9.49 -12.39 5.44
C LYS A 139 10.06 -13.62 6.17
N THR A 140 11.13 -13.47 6.95
CA THR A 140 11.65 -14.53 7.82
C THR A 140 10.60 -15.00 8.83
N ILE A 141 9.91 -14.08 9.52
CA ILE A 141 8.82 -14.41 10.46
C ILE A 141 7.69 -15.20 9.78
N TRP A 142 7.35 -14.88 8.53
CA TRP A 142 6.26 -15.56 7.81
C TRP A 142 6.63 -16.94 7.28
N THR A 143 7.90 -17.18 6.95
CA THR A 143 8.34 -18.37 6.23
C THR A 143 8.97 -19.44 7.12
N GLU A 144 9.61 -19.04 8.22
CA GLU A 144 10.33 -19.96 9.11
C GLU A 144 9.49 -20.35 10.32
N GLU A 145 9.63 -21.59 10.81
CA GLU A 145 8.95 -22.08 12.00
C GLU A 145 9.49 -21.41 13.27
N GLU A 146 10.82 -21.31 13.36
CA GLU A 146 11.57 -20.65 14.44
C GLU A 146 12.43 -19.50 13.86
N PRO A 147 11.82 -18.38 13.45
CA PRO A 147 12.55 -17.27 12.86
C PRO A 147 13.49 -16.61 13.86
N GLU A 148 14.68 -16.27 13.39
CA GLU A 148 15.64 -15.35 14.02
C GLU A 148 16.10 -14.33 12.98
N PHE A 149 16.49 -13.13 13.42
CA PHE A 149 16.98 -12.09 12.53
C PHE A 149 18.03 -11.21 13.20
N HIS A 150 19.18 -11.02 12.55
CA HIS A 150 20.30 -10.23 13.06
C HIS A 150 20.75 -9.23 11.98
N GLY A 151 20.16 -8.05 12.00
CA GLY A 151 20.45 -6.97 11.10
C GLY A 151 21.08 -5.76 11.81
N GLU A 152 21.15 -4.66 11.09
CA GLU A 152 21.66 -3.40 11.63
C GLU A 152 20.64 -2.69 12.53
N PHE A 153 19.36 -2.70 12.13
CA PHE A 153 18.27 -2.03 12.82
C PHE A 153 17.34 -2.99 13.58
N ILE A 154 17.26 -4.24 13.14
CA ILE A 154 16.34 -5.24 13.68
C ILE A 154 17.13 -6.45 14.15
N ASN A 155 16.89 -6.82 15.41
CA ASN A 155 17.51 -7.99 16.03
C ASN A 155 16.46 -8.70 16.89
N PHE A 156 16.31 -10.01 16.67
CA PHE A 156 15.55 -10.89 17.56
C PHE A 156 16.05 -12.33 17.47
N GLU A 157 16.06 -12.99 18.60
CA GLU A 157 16.41 -14.40 18.75
C GLU A 157 15.26 -15.28 18.28
N LYS A 158 15.50 -16.59 18.18
CA LYS A 158 14.50 -17.59 17.80
C LYS A 158 13.21 -17.45 18.58
N MET A 159 12.12 -17.40 17.85
CA MET A 159 10.80 -17.24 18.45
C MET A 159 9.72 -17.99 17.65
N TRP A 160 8.59 -18.26 18.25
CA TRP A 160 7.39 -18.71 17.54
C TRP A 160 6.47 -17.53 17.24
N SER A 161 6.02 -17.45 16.00
CA SER A 161 5.05 -16.44 15.57
C SER A 161 4.00 -17.08 14.66
N PHE A 162 2.84 -17.39 15.19
CA PHE A 162 1.69 -17.95 14.48
C PHE A 162 0.42 -17.12 14.75
N PRO A 163 -0.59 -17.13 13.83
CA PRO A 163 -0.59 -17.87 12.56
C PRO A 163 0.42 -17.29 11.55
N LYS A 164 0.82 -18.11 10.61
CA LYS A 164 1.50 -17.64 9.39
C LYS A 164 0.44 -17.09 8.42
N PRO A 165 0.81 -16.24 7.44
CA PRO A 165 -0.09 -15.90 6.34
C PRO A 165 -0.62 -17.13 5.60
N ILE A 166 -1.81 -17.04 5.01
CA ILE A 166 -2.32 -18.06 4.07
C ILE A 166 -1.54 -18.02 2.77
N GLN A 167 -1.25 -16.82 2.28
CA GLN A 167 -0.46 -16.64 1.07
C GLN A 167 0.98 -17.11 1.33
N LYS A 168 1.45 -18.05 0.50
CA LYS A 168 2.77 -18.65 0.67
C LYS A 168 3.88 -17.62 0.54
N GLY A 169 4.68 -17.45 1.57
CA GLY A 169 5.76 -16.47 1.64
C GLY A 169 5.33 -15.09 2.16
N GLY A 170 4.05 -14.93 2.44
CA GLY A 170 3.40 -13.69 2.86
C GLY A 170 2.56 -13.04 1.76
N PRO A 171 1.73 -12.05 2.09
CA PRO A 171 0.99 -11.27 1.10
C PRO A 171 1.93 -10.54 0.13
N PRO A 172 1.51 -10.30 -1.15
CA PRO A 172 2.34 -9.59 -2.11
C PRO A 172 2.66 -8.18 -1.61
N ILE A 173 3.93 -7.82 -1.69
CA ILE A 173 4.48 -6.55 -1.22
C ILE A 173 4.60 -5.58 -2.39
N TRP A 174 3.79 -4.52 -2.40
CA TRP A 174 3.82 -3.47 -3.42
C TRP A 174 4.57 -2.24 -2.92
N ILE A 175 5.64 -1.84 -3.62
CA ILE A 175 6.49 -0.72 -3.21
C ILE A 175 5.93 0.61 -3.70
N GLY A 176 5.46 1.44 -2.76
CA GLY A 176 4.96 2.79 -3.01
C GLY A 176 6.09 3.81 -3.11
N SER A 177 6.54 4.12 -4.31
CA SER A 177 7.59 5.12 -4.54
C SER A 177 7.66 5.54 -6.01
N ASN A 178 7.93 6.84 -6.24
CA ASN A 178 8.24 7.38 -7.57
C ASN A 178 9.75 7.66 -7.76
N SER A 179 10.61 7.23 -6.83
CA SER A 179 12.04 7.54 -6.88
C SER A 179 12.80 6.65 -7.88
N LYS A 180 13.94 7.12 -8.38
CA LYS A 180 14.86 6.35 -9.25
C LYS A 180 15.35 5.03 -8.65
N TYR A 181 15.26 4.86 -7.35
CA TYR A 181 15.68 3.64 -6.64
C TYR A 181 14.59 2.56 -6.57
N VAL A 182 13.39 2.82 -7.10
CA VAL A 182 12.25 1.89 -6.96
C VAL A 182 12.51 0.56 -7.65
N GLY A 183 13.16 0.57 -8.81
CA GLY A 183 13.47 -0.66 -9.53
C GLY A 183 14.28 -1.66 -8.68
N GLU A 184 15.36 -1.19 -8.05
CA GLU A 184 16.18 -2.05 -7.17
C GLU A 184 15.39 -2.56 -5.95
N ARG A 185 14.53 -1.74 -5.36
CA ARG A 185 13.68 -2.12 -4.21
C ARG A 185 12.67 -3.19 -4.59
N VAL A 186 11.96 -3.00 -5.70
CA VAL A 186 11.00 -4.00 -6.21
C VAL A 186 11.73 -5.30 -6.54
N ALA A 187 12.86 -5.23 -7.27
CA ALA A 187 13.61 -6.40 -7.66
C ALA A 187 14.19 -7.19 -6.48
N GLU A 188 14.50 -6.52 -5.37
CA GLU A 188 15.11 -7.14 -4.19
C GLU A 188 14.06 -7.77 -3.25
N TYR A 189 13.01 -7.03 -2.88
CA TYR A 189 12.09 -7.48 -1.81
C TYR A 189 10.60 -7.21 -2.10
N GLY A 190 10.25 -6.55 -3.21
CA GLY A 190 8.86 -6.28 -3.60
C GLY A 190 8.29 -7.32 -4.55
N ASP A 191 6.98 -7.42 -4.62
CA ASP A 191 6.22 -8.26 -5.54
C ASP A 191 5.39 -7.41 -6.52
N GLY A 192 5.42 -6.09 -6.32
CA GLY A 192 4.78 -5.11 -7.18
C GLY A 192 5.31 -3.70 -6.97
N TRP A 193 4.90 -2.81 -7.86
CA TRP A 193 5.20 -1.39 -7.82
C TRP A 193 3.91 -0.57 -7.83
N LEU A 194 3.82 0.42 -6.93
CA LEU A 194 2.67 1.28 -6.71
C LEU A 194 3.08 2.76 -6.82
N PRO A 195 3.39 3.28 -8.04
CA PRO A 195 3.69 4.70 -8.24
C PRO A 195 2.44 5.56 -8.09
N ILE A 196 2.59 6.75 -7.55
CA ILE A 196 1.51 7.74 -7.50
C ILE A 196 1.37 8.39 -8.88
N GLY A 197 0.23 8.18 -9.53
CA GLY A 197 -0.10 8.78 -10.82
C GLY A 197 -0.09 10.31 -10.77
N GLY A 198 0.35 10.94 -11.87
CA GLY A 198 0.44 12.39 -11.98
C GLY A 198 1.51 13.07 -11.12
N ARG A 199 2.27 12.32 -10.31
CA ARG A 199 3.41 12.86 -9.57
C ARG A 199 4.71 12.65 -10.32
N PRO A 200 5.57 13.67 -10.43
CA PRO A 200 6.88 13.54 -11.06
C PRO A 200 7.76 12.58 -10.25
N GLY A 201 8.59 11.82 -10.93
CA GLY A 201 9.58 10.93 -10.34
C GLY A 201 10.42 10.26 -11.41
N ASP A 202 11.57 9.75 -11.01
CA ASP A 202 12.54 9.12 -11.93
C ASP A 202 12.31 7.60 -12.06
N GLY A 203 11.35 7.03 -11.30
CA GLY A 203 10.96 5.64 -11.39
C GLY A 203 10.10 5.39 -12.62
N THR A 204 10.45 4.40 -13.42
CA THR A 204 9.70 4.00 -14.61
C THR A 204 9.50 2.50 -14.67
N VAL A 205 8.53 2.04 -15.45
CA VAL A 205 8.31 0.62 -15.72
C VAL A 205 9.58 -0.03 -16.27
N GLU A 206 10.30 0.67 -17.15
CA GLU A 206 11.55 0.19 -17.72
C GLU A 206 12.65 0.03 -16.66
N SER A 207 12.72 0.95 -15.68
CA SER A 207 13.70 0.84 -14.59
C SER A 207 13.42 -0.38 -13.69
N VAL A 208 12.15 -0.70 -13.44
CA VAL A 208 11.75 -1.90 -12.70
C VAL A 208 12.10 -3.16 -13.49
N LYS A 209 11.77 -3.20 -14.79
CA LYS A 209 12.11 -4.33 -15.69
C LYS A 209 13.61 -4.57 -15.73
N ALA A 210 14.40 -3.53 -15.92
CA ALA A 210 15.86 -3.61 -15.98
C ALA A 210 16.46 -4.14 -14.66
N ALA A 211 15.99 -3.65 -13.52
CA ALA A 211 16.47 -4.10 -12.21
C ALA A 211 16.13 -5.59 -11.94
N CYS A 212 14.93 -6.03 -12.33
CA CYS A 212 14.53 -7.44 -12.22
C CYS A 212 15.41 -8.32 -13.10
N THR A 213 15.61 -7.95 -14.37
CA THR A 213 16.49 -8.69 -15.29
C THR A 213 17.91 -8.83 -14.75
N LYS A 214 18.47 -7.74 -14.20
CA LYS A 214 19.81 -7.75 -13.57
C LYS A 214 19.92 -8.73 -12.41
N ARG A 215 18.84 -8.98 -11.67
CA ARG A 215 18.76 -9.93 -10.55
C ARG A 215 18.27 -11.33 -10.97
N GLY A 216 18.08 -11.58 -12.26
CA GLY A 216 17.58 -12.86 -12.77
C GLY A 216 16.12 -13.14 -12.42
N ARG A 217 15.34 -12.11 -12.11
CA ARG A 217 13.92 -12.20 -11.74
C ARG A 217 13.04 -11.86 -12.95
N SER A 218 11.97 -12.62 -13.16
CA SER A 218 10.94 -12.27 -14.14
C SER A 218 10.17 -11.04 -13.68
N TYR A 219 10.03 -10.04 -14.53
CA TYR A 219 9.16 -8.88 -14.26
C TYR A 219 7.69 -9.17 -14.61
N GLN A 220 7.40 -10.26 -15.33
CA GLN A 220 6.04 -10.65 -15.70
C GLN A 220 5.22 -11.13 -14.49
N ASP A 221 5.93 -11.53 -13.43
CA ASP A 221 5.31 -11.97 -12.18
C ASP A 221 5.03 -10.79 -11.23
N LEU A 222 5.29 -9.54 -11.67
CA LEU A 222 5.08 -8.35 -10.85
C LEU A 222 3.72 -7.71 -11.10
N ASP A 223 3.13 -7.23 -10.03
CA ASP A 223 2.01 -6.30 -10.10
C ASP A 223 2.54 -4.86 -10.34
N LEU A 224 2.15 -4.27 -11.46
CA LEU A 224 2.47 -2.88 -11.78
C LEU A 224 1.18 -2.06 -11.66
N ALA A 225 0.99 -1.41 -10.50
CA ALA A 225 -0.26 -0.79 -10.13
C ALA A 225 -0.17 0.75 -10.17
N LEU A 226 -0.88 1.38 -11.10
CA LEU A 226 -0.99 2.84 -11.14
C LEU A 226 -1.88 3.35 -10.00
N PHE A 227 -1.28 4.04 -9.03
CA PHE A 227 -1.97 4.59 -7.87
C PHE A 227 -2.46 6.03 -8.14
N LEU A 228 -3.68 6.34 -7.74
CA LEU A 228 -4.40 7.57 -8.10
C LEU A 228 -4.54 7.74 -9.62
N ALA A 229 -5.00 6.69 -10.28
CA ALA A 229 -5.22 6.68 -11.72
C ALA A 229 -6.22 7.78 -12.15
N PRO A 230 -6.05 8.35 -13.36
CA PRO A 230 -6.96 9.38 -13.86
C PRO A 230 -8.37 8.82 -14.14
N LEU A 231 -9.40 9.60 -13.80
CA LEU A 231 -10.81 9.29 -14.11
C LEU A 231 -11.19 9.79 -15.53
N ASN A 232 -10.32 9.55 -16.50
CA ASN A 232 -10.47 9.97 -17.89
C ASN A 232 -10.04 8.80 -18.79
N GLU A 233 -10.88 8.45 -19.75
CA GLU A 233 -10.70 7.28 -20.63
C GLU A 233 -9.38 7.35 -21.40
N ARG A 234 -9.14 8.45 -22.11
CA ARG A 234 -7.93 8.63 -22.91
C ARG A 234 -6.65 8.61 -22.06
N GLU A 235 -6.65 9.35 -20.95
CA GLU A 235 -5.47 9.40 -20.06
C GLU A 235 -5.20 8.03 -19.43
N LEU A 236 -6.25 7.29 -19.08
CA LEU A 236 -6.12 5.93 -18.53
C LEU A 236 -5.53 4.97 -19.57
N GLU A 237 -6.03 5.01 -20.81
CA GLU A 237 -5.47 4.20 -21.92
C GLU A 237 -3.99 4.53 -22.17
N GLU A 238 -3.62 5.81 -22.18
CA GLU A 238 -2.23 6.24 -22.28
C GLU A 238 -1.35 5.65 -21.16
N GLN A 239 -1.85 5.64 -19.91
CA GLN A 239 -1.13 5.05 -18.79
C GLN A 239 -1.02 3.52 -18.89
N LEU A 240 -2.09 2.83 -19.27
CA LEU A 240 -2.06 1.38 -19.45
C LEU A 240 -1.08 0.94 -20.55
N ALA A 241 -0.90 1.76 -21.59
CA ALA A 241 0.08 1.52 -22.65
C ALA A 241 1.54 1.49 -22.13
N PHE A 242 1.85 2.09 -20.98
CA PHE A 242 3.15 1.96 -20.31
C PHE A 242 3.35 0.59 -19.64
N GLY A 243 2.31 -0.26 -19.56
CA GLY A 243 2.40 -1.62 -19.06
C GLY A 243 1.94 -1.82 -17.61
N TYR A 244 1.16 -0.89 -17.07
CA TYR A 244 0.45 -1.12 -15.80
C TYR A 244 -0.63 -2.19 -16.00
N ASN A 245 -0.70 -3.14 -15.05
CA ASN A 245 -1.68 -4.23 -15.05
C ASN A 245 -2.73 -4.10 -13.95
N HIS A 246 -2.57 -3.10 -13.06
CA HIS A 246 -3.54 -2.70 -12.05
C HIS A 246 -3.74 -1.19 -12.07
N VAL A 247 -4.94 -0.74 -11.72
CA VAL A 247 -5.26 0.69 -11.54
C VAL A 247 -6.01 0.89 -10.23
N VAL A 248 -5.58 1.89 -9.46
CA VAL A 248 -6.19 2.23 -8.18
C VAL A 248 -6.66 3.68 -8.24
N PHE A 249 -7.97 3.88 -8.31
CA PHE A 249 -8.59 5.21 -8.37
C PHE A 249 -8.71 5.86 -6.99
N GLY A 250 -8.54 7.18 -6.92
CA GLY A 250 -8.79 7.96 -5.71
C GLY A 250 -10.28 8.24 -5.50
N LEU A 251 -10.77 8.04 -4.29
CA LEU A 251 -12.09 8.46 -3.85
C LEU A 251 -11.98 9.69 -2.94
N PRO A 252 -12.94 10.62 -2.96
CA PRO A 252 -12.96 11.71 -2.02
C PRO A 252 -13.16 11.19 -0.58
N SER A 253 -12.50 11.81 0.39
CA SER A 253 -12.75 11.54 1.81
C SER A 253 -13.99 12.33 2.25
N ASP A 254 -15.16 11.79 1.97
CA ASP A 254 -16.42 12.47 2.10
C ASP A 254 -17.57 11.49 2.43
N SER A 255 -18.78 12.01 2.54
CA SER A 255 -19.98 11.24 2.82
C SER A 255 -20.32 10.22 1.70
N ARG A 256 -21.20 9.29 2.04
CA ARG A 256 -21.74 8.30 1.10
C ARG A 256 -22.26 8.93 -0.19
N GLU A 257 -23.03 10.01 -0.06
CA GLU A 257 -23.68 10.70 -1.17
C GLU A 257 -22.70 11.27 -2.19
N VAL A 258 -21.50 11.62 -1.75
CA VAL A 258 -20.41 12.11 -2.61
C VAL A 258 -19.58 10.96 -3.18
N VAL A 259 -19.32 9.94 -2.39
CA VAL A 259 -18.42 8.81 -2.78
C VAL A 259 -19.09 7.86 -3.79
N LEU A 260 -20.37 7.48 -3.58
CA LEU A 260 -20.99 6.47 -4.44
C LEU A 260 -21.09 6.88 -5.92
N PRO A 261 -21.44 8.12 -6.29
CA PRO A 261 -21.40 8.56 -7.67
C PRO A 261 -20.01 8.47 -8.33
N VAL A 262 -18.94 8.58 -7.54
CA VAL A 262 -17.57 8.40 -8.05
C VAL A 262 -17.30 6.92 -8.33
N LEU A 263 -17.76 6.01 -7.47
CA LEU A 263 -17.68 4.55 -7.73
C LEU A 263 -18.42 4.18 -9.02
N ASP A 264 -19.61 4.75 -9.25
CA ASP A 264 -20.39 4.49 -10.48
C ASP A 264 -19.65 4.99 -11.74
N LYS A 265 -18.95 6.13 -11.65
CA LYS A 265 -18.08 6.62 -12.76
C LYS A 265 -16.88 5.68 -13.00
N ILE A 266 -16.26 5.17 -11.93
CA ILE A 266 -15.15 4.21 -12.04
C ILE A 266 -15.64 2.94 -12.73
N MET A 267 -16.80 2.43 -12.36
CA MET A 267 -17.39 1.26 -13.02
C MET A 267 -17.65 1.48 -14.51
N ALA A 268 -18.24 2.61 -14.87
CA ALA A 268 -18.48 2.96 -16.26
C ALA A 268 -17.16 3.05 -17.07
N LEU A 269 -16.09 3.55 -16.44
CA LEU A 269 -14.76 3.62 -17.05
C LEU A 269 -14.12 2.22 -17.17
N LYS A 270 -14.23 1.39 -16.12
CA LYS A 270 -13.76 0.00 -16.14
C LYS A 270 -14.38 -0.79 -17.31
N GLU A 271 -15.69 -0.69 -17.50
CA GLU A 271 -16.39 -1.38 -18.57
C GLU A 271 -15.93 -0.96 -19.98
N LYS A 272 -15.44 0.26 -20.15
CA LYS A 272 -14.94 0.78 -21.42
C LYS A 272 -13.49 0.39 -21.71
N VAL A 273 -12.63 0.52 -20.71
CA VAL A 273 -11.16 0.50 -20.90
C VAL A 273 -10.53 -0.81 -20.43
N LEU A 274 -11.07 -1.46 -19.40
CA LEU A 274 -10.49 -2.65 -18.76
C LEU A 274 -11.26 -3.94 -19.08
N ARG A 275 -11.66 -4.13 -20.31
CA ARG A 275 -12.38 -5.32 -20.78
C ARG A 275 -11.48 -6.55 -20.88
#